data_5f51cd869fb6c5e716b8a2d21e584294
#
_entry.id   5f51cd869fb6c5e716b8a2d21e584294
#
_cell.length_a   1.000
_cell.length_b   1.000
_cell.length_c   1.000
_cell.angle_alpha   90.00
_cell.angle_beta   90.00
_cell.angle_gamma   90.00
#
_symmetry.space_group_name_H-M   'P 1'
#
loop_
_entity.id
_entity.type
_entity.pdbx_description
1 polymer ?
#
loop_
_entity_poly.entity_id
_entity_poly.type
_entity_poly.pdbx_seq_one_letter_code
_entity_poly.pdbx_strand_id
1 'polypeptide(L)'
;MKIANVKAREILDSRGNPTVEVDVTLENGIMERACVPSGASTGVREALEMRDNDKTRFSGKGVLKAVKNVNEKIRPVIVGMDVKDQYSIDNAMLELDGTKTKSNLGANAILGVSMACLKAAAKESGMPLYKYVGDGKTLPIPMMNILNGGAHADNKLDFQEFMIIPQRDTIHERVRVGSEVFHALKSVLNEKKLSTGVGDEGGFAPDLDSNTEGFELIMEAIKKAGYTPGVDVKLAIDVAASEFYSDGKYNLIGEGRSLSTDELIDFYKELVSKYPIISIEDPVDENDWDGFAKITKELGDKIQLVGDDLFVTNKECLQKGIDMKAGNAILLKVNQIGTITETLETIKLAKENGYKTIISHRSGETEDTIIADLAVGLDLGQIKTGSMSRTDRICKYNQLMRIEEELES
;
A
#
# COMPACT_ATOMS: atom_id res chain seq x y z
N MET A 1 22.27 -19.39 -9.34
CA MET A 1 23.09 -19.63 -8.09
C MET A 1 22.21 -20.19 -7.00
N LYS A 2 22.73 -21.19 -6.23
CA LYS A 2 21.92 -21.85 -5.20
C LYS A 2 21.88 -21.07 -3.89
N ILE A 3 20.74 -21.19 -3.20
CA ILE A 3 20.53 -20.67 -1.85
C ILE A 3 21.34 -21.55 -0.88
N ALA A 4 22.28 -20.92 -0.16
CA ALA A 4 23.11 -21.60 0.84
C ALA A 4 22.51 -21.52 2.26
N ASN A 5 21.83 -20.42 2.58
CA ASN A 5 21.23 -20.22 3.88
C ASN A 5 20.07 -19.23 3.85
N VAL A 6 19.13 -19.42 4.78
CA VAL A 6 18.02 -18.49 5.05
C VAL A 6 17.96 -18.28 6.55
N LYS A 7 17.88 -17.03 6.99
CA LYS A 7 17.83 -16.68 8.43
C LYS A 7 16.82 -15.56 8.65
N ALA A 8 15.81 -15.82 9.44
CA ALA A 8 14.87 -14.80 9.88
C ALA A 8 15.18 -14.32 11.31
N ARG A 9 14.75 -13.10 11.58
CA ARG A 9 14.73 -12.46 12.91
C ARG A 9 13.51 -11.57 13.08
N GLU A 10 13.24 -11.24 14.33
CA GLU A 10 12.26 -10.23 14.70
C GLU A 10 12.95 -8.85 14.71
N ILE A 11 12.34 -7.87 14.06
CA ILE A 11 12.72 -6.45 14.11
C ILE A 11 11.49 -5.61 14.46
N LEU A 12 11.63 -4.29 14.54
CA LEU A 12 10.51 -3.38 14.75
C LEU A 12 10.10 -2.67 13.46
N ASP A 13 8.79 -2.52 13.26
CA ASP A 13 8.20 -1.69 12.22
C ASP A 13 8.15 -0.20 12.63
N SER A 14 7.65 0.66 11.74
CA SER A 14 7.52 2.11 11.95
C SER A 14 6.60 2.52 13.10
N ARG A 15 5.79 1.59 13.61
CA ARG A 15 4.91 1.78 14.77
C ARG A 15 5.52 1.21 16.06
N GLY A 16 6.75 0.66 16.01
CA GLY A 16 7.40 0.00 17.14
C GLY A 16 6.81 -1.38 17.45
N ASN A 17 6.03 -1.97 16.54
CA ASN A 17 5.55 -3.34 16.66
C ASN A 17 6.53 -4.32 15.99
N PRO A 18 6.64 -5.57 16.52
CA PRO A 18 7.46 -6.59 15.88
C PRO A 18 7.02 -6.91 14.46
N THR A 19 8.00 -7.13 13.58
CA THR A 19 7.82 -7.69 12.24
C THR A 19 8.97 -8.62 11.86
N VAL A 20 8.84 -9.32 10.74
CA VAL A 20 9.80 -10.31 10.26
C VAL A 20 10.80 -9.67 9.31
N GLU A 21 12.08 -9.95 9.53
CA GLU A 21 13.17 -9.68 8.60
C GLU A 21 13.84 -11.00 8.21
N VAL A 22 14.16 -11.15 6.92
CA VAL A 22 14.79 -12.37 6.38
C VAL A 22 16.06 -12.03 5.61
N ASP A 23 17.15 -12.72 5.91
CA ASP A 23 18.37 -12.75 5.11
C ASP A 23 18.39 -14.05 4.26
N VAL A 24 18.67 -13.91 2.97
CA VAL A 24 18.98 -15.01 2.07
C VAL A 24 20.43 -14.90 1.63
N THR A 25 21.22 -15.97 1.86
CA THR A 25 22.63 -16.03 1.49
C THR A 25 22.82 -17.09 0.40
N LEU A 26 23.54 -16.74 -0.65
CA LEU A 26 23.89 -17.63 -1.77
C LEU A 26 25.23 -18.33 -1.56
N GLU A 27 25.50 -19.42 -2.31
CA GLU A 27 26.77 -20.16 -2.25
C GLU A 27 28.01 -19.32 -2.55
N ASN A 28 27.88 -18.25 -3.34
CA ASN A 28 28.96 -17.30 -3.63
C ASN A 28 29.16 -16.20 -2.57
N GLY A 29 28.42 -16.24 -1.47
CA GLY A 29 28.49 -15.28 -0.37
C GLY A 29 27.64 -14.01 -0.54
N ILE A 30 26.96 -13.83 -1.67
CA ILE A 30 25.97 -12.75 -1.81
C ILE A 30 24.88 -12.96 -0.76
N MET A 31 24.55 -11.89 -0.04
CA MET A 31 23.47 -11.86 0.93
C MET A 31 22.56 -10.66 0.65
N GLU A 32 21.27 -10.91 0.62
CA GLU A 32 20.24 -9.87 0.53
C GLU A 32 19.18 -10.06 1.62
N ARG A 33 18.53 -8.95 1.92
CA ARG A 33 17.62 -8.81 3.06
C ARG A 33 16.29 -8.25 2.62
N ALA A 34 15.21 -8.73 3.25
CA ALA A 34 13.88 -8.17 3.12
C ALA A 34 13.18 -8.03 4.48
N CYS A 35 12.44 -6.94 4.63
CA CYS A 35 11.64 -6.65 5.82
C CYS A 35 10.15 -6.62 5.44
N VAL A 36 9.32 -7.28 6.24
CA VAL A 36 7.90 -7.44 5.92
C VAL A 36 7.07 -6.31 6.51
N PRO A 37 6.25 -5.59 5.71
CA PRO A 37 5.32 -4.59 6.23
C PRO A 37 4.12 -5.24 6.93
N SER A 38 3.41 -4.46 7.78
CA SER A 38 2.27 -4.92 8.57
C SER A 38 1.10 -3.92 8.53
N GLY A 39 -0.12 -4.39 8.29
CA GLY A 39 -1.32 -3.55 8.28
C GLY A 39 -1.85 -3.20 9.68
N ALA A 40 -2.55 -2.06 9.81
CA ALA A 40 -3.41 -1.74 10.96
C ALA A 40 -4.86 -2.14 10.66
N SER A 41 -5.41 -1.65 9.55
CA SER A 41 -6.64 -2.11 8.94
C SER A 41 -6.34 -3.25 7.98
N THR A 42 -7.12 -4.33 8.01
CA THR A 42 -6.88 -5.52 7.19
C THR A 42 -8.19 -6.05 6.65
N GLY A 43 -8.27 -6.27 5.33
CA GLY A 43 -9.41 -6.91 4.69
C GLY A 43 -9.60 -8.35 5.19
N VAL A 44 -10.84 -8.78 5.33
CA VAL A 44 -11.16 -10.12 5.87
C VAL A 44 -10.61 -11.27 5.02
N ARG A 45 -10.24 -11.01 3.78
CA ARG A 45 -9.73 -12.01 2.82
C ARG A 45 -8.21 -12.00 2.69
N GLU A 46 -7.49 -11.16 3.45
CA GLU A 46 -6.03 -11.13 3.44
C GLU A 46 -5.42 -12.45 3.92
N ALA A 47 -4.24 -12.77 3.42
CA ALA A 47 -3.44 -13.86 3.95
C ALA A 47 -3.02 -13.57 5.40
N LEU A 48 -2.94 -14.61 6.23
CA LEU A 48 -2.75 -14.47 7.67
C LEU A 48 -1.35 -13.97 8.02
N GLU A 49 -1.26 -12.80 8.64
CA GLU A 49 -0.05 -12.39 9.36
C GLU A 49 0.05 -13.15 10.69
N MET A 50 1.05 -14.00 10.82
CA MET A 50 1.22 -14.83 12.02
C MET A 50 1.78 -14.01 13.18
N ARG A 51 1.02 -13.95 14.28
CA ARG A 51 1.40 -13.33 15.55
C ARG A 51 1.51 -14.39 16.66
N ASP A 52 2.36 -14.11 17.67
CA ASP A 52 2.59 -15.07 18.77
C ASP A 52 1.40 -15.18 19.70
N ASN A 53 0.59 -14.12 19.84
CA ASN A 53 -0.52 -14.00 20.77
C ASN A 53 -0.13 -14.16 22.26
N ASP A 54 1.17 -14.05 22.55
CA ASP A 54 1.71 -14.05 23.92
C ASP A 54 1.60 -12.64 24.50
N LYS A 55 0.61 -12.42 25.37
CA LYS A 55 0.34 -11.12 25.98
C LYS A 55 1.47 -10.59 26.86
N THR A 56 2.40 -11.46 27.30
CA THR A 56 3.56 -11.08 28.11
C THR A 56 4.66 -10.43 27.29
N ARG A 57 4.57 -10.53 25.94
CA ARG A 57 5.56 -10.04 25.00
C ARG A 57 4.90 -9.20 23.91
N PHE A 58 5.29 -7.91 23.78
CA PHE A 58 4.72 -6.96 22.80
C PHE A 58 3.19 -6.96 22.76
N SER A 59 2.53 -7.15 23.90
CA SER A 59 1.07 -7.23 24.02
C SER A 59 0.41 -8.26 23.08
N GLY A 60 1.13 -9.33 22.76
CA GLY A 60 0.66 -10.41 21.87
C GLY A 60 1.09 -10.24 20.40
N LYS A 61 1.72 -9.12 20.04
CA LYS A 61 2.11 -8.82 18.65
C LYS A 61 3.46 -9.38 18.21
N GLY A 62 4.15 -10.18 19.05
CA GLY A 62 5.41 -10.85 18.70
C GLY A 62 5.29 -11.70 17.44
N VAL A 63 6.43 -11.96 16.75
CA VAL A 63 6.47 -12.74 15.49
C VAL A 63 7.45 -13.90 15.56
N LEU A 64 7.82 -14.37 16.75
CA LEU A 64 8.78 -15.47 16.91
C LEU A 64 8.29 -16.78 16.31
N LYS A 65 6.97 -17.04 16.26
CA LYS A 65 6.42 -18.21 15.57
C LYS A 65 6.70 -18.15 14.06
N ALA A 66 6.49 -16.99 13.43
CA ALA A 66 6.81 -16.78 12.02
C ALA A 66 8.33 -16.91 11.77
N VAL A 67 9.16 -16.30 12.62
CA VAL A 67 10.63 -16.43 12.58
C VAL A 67 11.05 -17.91 12.69
N LYS A 68 10.46 -18.65 13.61
CA LYS A 68 10.73 -20.09 13.77
C LYS A 68 10.31 -20.88 12.53
N ASN A 69 9.16 -20.58 11.95
CA ASN A 69 8.70 -21.24 10.72
C ASN A 69 9.68 -21.00 9.55
N VAL A 70 10.24 -19.80 9.40
CA VAL A 70 11.29 -19.57 8.40
C VAL A 70 12.54 -20.42 8.70
N ASN A 71 13.06 -20.34 9.92
CA ASN A 71 14.35 -20.93 10.26
C ASN A 71 14.31 -22.47 10.31
N GLU A 72 13.19 -23.07 10.73
CA GLU A 72 13.11 -24.51 10.97
C GLU A 72 12.30 -25.28 9.92
N LYS A 73 11.30 -24.63 9.24
CA LYS A 73 10.44 -25.32 8.27
C LYS A 73 10.71 -24.89 6.82
N ILE A 74 10.77 -23.58 6.53
CA ILE A 74 10.98 -23.07 5.17
C ILE A 74 12.42 -23.29 4.71
N ARG A 75 13.39 -22.90 5.54
CA ARG A 75 14.82 -23.02 5.22
C ARG A 75 15.23 -24.40 4.70
N PRO A 76 14.90 -25.55 5.34
CA PRO A 76 15.29 -26.87 4.85
C PRO A 76 14.72 -27.21 3.46
N VAL A 77 13.60 -26.62 3.10
CA VAL A 77 12.90 -26.89 1.82
C VAL A 77 13.56 -26.14 0.67
N ILE A 78 13.97 -24.86 0.89
CA ILE A 78 14.44 -24.00 -0.19
C ILE A 78 15.97 -23.90 -0.32
N VAL A 79 16.74 -24.31 0.71
CA VAL A 79 18.20 -24.41 0.61
C VAL A 79 18.58 -25.39 -0.50
N GLY A 80 19.48 -24.97 -1.39
CA GLY A 80 19.90 -25.75 -2.57
C GLY A 80 19.08 -25.47 -3.83
N MET A 81 17.95 -24.73 -3.75
CA MET A 81 17.19 -24.26 -4.92
C MET A 81 17.94 -23.13 -5.64
N ASP A 82 17.71 -22.97 -6.93
CA ASP A 82 18.24 -21.83 -7.69
C ASP A 82 17.46 -20.55 -7.31
N VAL A 83 18.16 -19.54 -6.83
CA VAL A 83 17.55 -18.28 -6.38
C VAL A 83 16.80 -17.53 -7.50
N LYS A 84 17.14 -17.79 -8.76
CA LYS A 84 16.47 -17.19 -9.94
C LYS A 84 15.12 -17.84 -10.28
N ASP A 85 14.84 -19.00 -9.72
CA ASP A 85 13.56 -19.68 -9.90
C ASP A 85 12.56 -19.27 -8.82
N GLN A 86 12.14 -18.00 -8.86
CA GLN A 86 11.20 -17.42 -7.90
C GLN A 86 9.90 -18.23 -7.81
N TYR A 87 9.40 -18.70 -8.95
CA TYR A 87 8.16 -19.47 -9.01
C TYR A 87 8.26 -20.78 -8.23
N SER A 88 9.32 -21.55 -8.43
CA SER A 88 9.50 -22.81 -7.69
C SER A 88 9.73 -22.59 -6.22
N ILE A 89 10.44 -21.52 -5.83
CA ILE A 89 10.67 -21.16 -4.41
C ILE A 89 9.34 -20.82 -3.73
N ASP A 90 8.56 -19.94 -4.33
CA ASP A 90 7.27 -19.52 -3.76
C ASP A 90 6.30 -20.68 -3.69
N ASN A 91 6.18 -21.51 -4.73
CA ASN A 91 5.32 -22.71 -4.73
C ASN A 91 5.74 -23.74 -3.68
N ALA A 92 7.04 -23.97 -3.49
CA ALA A 92 7.51 -24.89 -2.44
C ALA A 92 7.06 -24.42 -1.04
N MET A 93 7.05 -23.11 -0.79
CA MET A 93 6.54 -22.54 0.47
C MET A 93 5.01 -22.64 0.57
N LEU A 94 4.28 -22.41 -0.53
CA LEU A 94 2.82 -22.54 -0.57
C LEU A 94 2.37 -23.98 -0.35
N GLU A 95 3.03 -24.96 -0.97
CA GLU A 95 2.79 -26.38 -0.75
C GLU A 95 3.10 -26.80 0.69
N LEU A 96 4.19 -26.29 1.27
CA LEU A 96 4.56 -26.54 2.65
C LEU A 96 3.52 -25.98 3.64
N ASP A 97 2.93 -24.82 3.35
CA ASP A 97 1.84 -24.25 4.15
C ASP A 97 0.54 -25.04 3.97
N GLY A 98 0.16 -25.38 2.75
CA GLY A 98 -0.99 -26.17 2.38
C GLY A 98 -2.36 -25.52 2.64
N THR A 99 -2.41 -24.24 3.03
CA THR A 99 -3.67 -23.49 3.27
C THR A 99 -3.80 -22.29 2.32
N LYS A 100 -5.04 -21.95 1.97
CA LYS A 100 -5.31 -20.77 1.12
C LYS A 100 -4.85 -19.45 1.77
N THR A 101 -4.97 -19.35 3.09
CA THR A 101 -4.68 -18.13 3.86
C THR A 101 -3.28 -18.10 4.45
N LYS A 102 -2.43 -19.08 4.13
CA LYS A 102 -1.06 -19.20 4.67
C LYS A 102 -1.03 -19.29 6.22
N SER A 103 -2.04 -19.95 6.79
CA SER A 103 -2.25 -19.96 8.24
C SER A 103 -1.31 -20.91 9.01
N ASN A 104 -0.61 -21.84 8.34
CA ASN A 104 0.30 -22.77 8.99
C ASN A 104 1.73 -22.21 9.15
N LEU A 105 2.20 -21.40 8.21
CA LEU A 105 3.52 -20.77 8.26
C LEU A 105 3.45 -19.28 8.61
N GLY A 106 2.41 -18.61 8.16
CA GLY A 106 2.24 -17.16 8.20
C GLY A 106 2.65 -16.48 6.88
N ALA A 107 1.77 -15.61 6.37
CA ALA A 107 2.09 -14.84 5.17
C ALA A 107 3.34 -13.97 5.35
N ASN A 108 3.58 -13.44 6.55
CA ASN A 108 4.78 -12.68 6.87
C ASN A 108 6.07 -13.53 6.81
N ALA A 109 6.02 -14.78 7.23
CA ALA A 109 7.16 -15.71 7.09
C ALA A 109 7.47 -16.01 5.62
N ILE A 110 6.44 -16.35 4.84
CA ILE A 110 6.56 -16.69 3.41
C ILE A 110 7.04 -15.48 2.61
N LEU A 111 6.40 -14.32 2.80
CA LEU A 111 6.74 -13.10 2.05
C LEU A 111 8.17 -12.64 2.32
N GLY A 112 8.62 -12.68 3.57
CA GLY A 112 10.00 -12.27 3.90
C GLY A 112 11.02 -13.05 3.09
N VAL A 113 10.82 -14.36 2.97
CA VAL A 113 11.69 -15.24 2.16
C VAL A 113 11.54 -14.94 0.67
N SER A 114 10.31 -14.81 0.17
CA SER A 114 10.01 -14.53 -1.24
C SER A 114 10.70 -13.24 -1.72
N MET A 115 10.56 -12.13 -0.95
CA MET A 115 11.21 -10.85 -1.27
C MET A 115 12.73 -10.91 -1.17
N ALA A 116 13.28 -11.57 -0.15
CA ALA A 116 14.74 -11.70 0.00
C ALA A 116 15.37 -12.52 -1.11
N CYS A 117 14.70 -13.60 -1.58
CA CYS A 117 15.12 -14.36 -2.75
C CYS A 117 15.13 -13.51 -4.02
N LEU A 118 14.07 -12.73 -4.27
CA LEU A 118 14.01 -11.83 -5.42
C LEU A 118 15.19 -10.83 -5.44
N LYS A 119 15.47 -10.21 -4.31
CA LYS A 119 16.61 -9.27 -4.18
C LYS A 119 17.96 -9.97 -4.39
N ALA A 120 18.13 -11.16 -3.83
CA ALA A 120 19.35 -11.94 -3.99
C ALA A 120 19.55 -12.38 -5.46
N ALA A 121 18.49 -12.73 -6.17
CA ALA A 121 18.54 -13.06 -7.58
C ALA A 121 18.93 -11.86 -8.46
N ALA A 122 18.38 -10.67 -8.18
CA ALA A 122 18.75 -9.44 -8.84
C ALA A 122 20.25 -9.12 -8.62
N LYS A 123 20.70 -9.20 -7.39
CA LYS A 123 22.11 -8.96 -7.02
C LYS A 123 23.07 -9.95 -7.67
N GLU A 124 22.72 -11.22 -7.68
CA GLU A 124 23.49 -12.28 -8.33
C GLU A 124 23.56 -12.08 -9.86
N SER A 125 22.51 -11.50 -10.44
CA SER A 125 22.47 -11.15 -11.85
C SER A 125 23.26 -9.87 -12.19
N GLY A 126 23.79 -9.15 -11.19
CA GLY A 126 24.47 -7.87 -11.36
C GLY A 126 23.54 -6.75 -11.81
N MET A 127 22.25 -6.84 -11.50
CA MET A 127 21.22 -5.90 -11.95
C MET A 127 20.60 -5.17 -10.74
N PRO A 128 20.25 -3.87 -10.87
CA PRO A 128 19.32 -3.23 -9.95
C PRO A 128 18.01 -3.97 -9.93
N LEU A 129 17.31 -3.97 -8.77
CA LEU A 129 16.10 -4.77 -8.60
C LEU A 129 15.01 -4.41 -9.62
N TYR A 130 14.79 -3.12 -9.87
CA TYR A 130 13.77 -2.69 -10.85
C TYR A 130 14.04 -3.20 -12.27
N LYS A 131 15.32 -3.32 -12.70
CA LYS A 131 15.69 -3.91 -14.00
C LYS A 131 15.58 -5.42 -14.02
N TYR A 132 15.69 -6.07 -12.86
CA TYR A 132 15.58 -7.52 -12.77
C TYR A 132 14.13 -8.00 -12.82
N VAL A 133 13.20 -7.27 -12.22
CA VAL A 133 11.79 -7.67 -12.14
C VAL A 133 11.02 -7.43 -13.43
N GLY A 134 11.53 -6.57 -14.32
CA GLY A 134 10.87 -6.28 -15.60
C GLY A 134 11.61 -5.24 -16.44
N ASP A 135 11.08 -4.98 -17.62
CA ASP A 135 11.64 -4.03 -18.59
C ASP A 135 11.03 -2.61 -18.46
N GLY A 136 10.28 -2.37 -17.38
CA GLY A 136 9.60 -1.11 -17.12
C GLY A 136 10.56 0.05 -16.96
N LYS A 137 10.12 1.23 -17.45
CA LYS A 137 10.89 2.48 -17.39
C LYS A 137 10.03 3.66 -16.95
N THR A 138 8.75 3.43 -16.73
CA THR A 138 7.81 4.49 -16.35
C THR A 138 7.88 4.72 -14.86
N LEU A 139 8.24 5.95 -14.47
CA LEU A 139 8.21 6.36 -13.07
C LEU A 139 6.76 6.51 -12.60
N PRO A 140 6.40 5.93 -11.45
CA PRO A 140 5.03 5.96 -10.97
C PRO A 140 4.61 7.37 -10.56
N ILE A 141 3.32 7.66 -10.69
CA ILE A 141 2.72 8.88 -10.13
C ILE A 141 2.45 8.64 -8.64
N PRO A 142 3.04 9.41 -7.73
CA PRO A 142 2.80 9.22 -6.31
C PRO A 142 1.45 9.80 -5.87
N MET A 143 0.73 9.03 -5.05
CA MET A 143 -0.45 9.43 -4.31
C MET A 143 -0.01 9.64 -2.86
N MET A 144 0.13 10.93 -2.45
CA MET A 144 0.80 11.30 -1.20
C MET A 144 -0.23 11.61 -0.11
N ASN A 145 -0.34 10.77 0.90
CA ASN A 145 -1.28 10.95 2.01
C ASN A 145 -0.80 12.08 2.94
N ILE A 146 -1.39 13.27 2.86
CA ILE A 146 -0.99 14.44 3.66
C ILE A 146 -1.90 14.78 4.84
N LEU A 147 -3.10 14.17 4.91
CA LEU A 147 -4.02 14.34 6.02
C LEU A 147 -4.72 13.01 6.31
N ASN A 148 -4.72 12.60 7.57
CA ASN A 148 -5.21 11.31 8.06
C ASN A 148 -6.48 11.45 8.89
N GLY A 149 -7.37 10.49 8.74
CA GLY A 149 -8.55 10.26 9.58
C GLY A 149 -8.83 8.78 9.76
N GLY A 150 -10.06 8.40 10.02
CA GLY A 150 -10.50 7.01 10.18
C GLY A 150 -9.60 6.21 11.14
N ALA A 151 -9.26 4.98 10.75
CA ALA A 151 -8.39 4.11 11.55
C ALA A 151 -6.92 4.58 11.66
N HIS A 152 -6.50 5.56 10.85
CA HIS A 152 -5.12 6.08 10.81
C HIS A 152 -4.87 7.27 11.73
N ALA A 153 -5.91 7.83 12.40
CA ALA A 153 -5.79 8.97 13.30
C ALA A 153 -6.85 8.93 14.40
N ASP A 154 -6.50 9.43 15.59
CA ASP A 154 -7.44 9.63 16.68
C ASP A 154 -8.10 11.01 16.53
N ASN A 155 -9.04 11.13 15.59
CA ASN A 155 -9.81 12.34 15.31
C ASN A 155 -11.22 11.98 14.81
N LYS A 156 -12.03 12.98 14.42
CA LYS A 156 -13.43 12.79 14.01
C LYS A 156 -13.63 12.57 12.52
N LEU A 157 -12.56 12.57 11.70
CA LEU A 157 -12.69 12.33 10.27
C LEU A 157 -13.07 10.88 10.00
N ASP A 158 -14.10 10.67 9.18
CA ASP A 158 -14.55 9.33 8.81
C ASP A 158 -13.66 8.74 7.70
N PHE A 159 -13.21 9.56 6.73
CA PHE A 159 -12.33 9.13 5.66
C PHE A 159 -10.90 8.92 6.17
N GLN A 160 -10.29 7.82 5.76
CA GLN A 160 -9.00 7.36 6.29
C GLN A 160 -7.82 8.17 5.79
N GLU A 161 -7.81 8.54 4.49
CA GLU A 161 -6.69 9.24 3.88
C GLU A 161 -7.14 10.29 2.86
N PHE A 162 -6.49 11.46 2.94
CA PHE A 162 -6.62 12.53 1.96
C PHE A 162 -5.26 12.72 1.28
N MET A 163 -5.23 12.43 -0.02
CA MET A 163 -3.99 12.39 -0.79
C MET A 163 -3.92 13.52 -1.81
N ILE A 164 -2.71 14.01 -2.04
CA ILE A 164 -2.37 14.88 -3.16
C ILE A 164 -1.65 14.09 -4.25
N ILE A 165 -1.89 14.48 -5.51
CA ILE A 165 -1.26 13.89 -6.69
C ILE A 165 -0.64 15.02 -7.51
N PRO A 166 0.66 15.33 -7.31
CA PRO A 166 1.37 16.34 -8.07
C PRO A 166 1.44 16.01 -9.57
N GLN A 167 1.06 16.96 -10.41
CA GLN A 167 1.06 16.82 -11.86
C GLN A 167 2.36 17.41 -12.41
N ARG A 168 3.42 16.62 -12.44
CA ARG A 168 4.76 16.96 -12.96
C ARG A 168 5.32 15.76 -13.73
N ASP A 169 6.30 16.00 -14.57
CA ASP A 169 6.85 14.97 -15.47
C ASP A 169 7.87 14.08 -14.73
N THR A 170 8.67 14.65 -13.81
CA THR A 170 9.72 13.93 -13.09
C THR A 170 9.35 13.61 -11.65
N ILE A 171 9.94 12.55 -11.09
CA ILE A 171 9.76 12.19 -9.67
C ILE A 171 10.32 13.29 -8.76
N HIS A 172 11.47 13.85 -9.08
CA HIS A 172 12.07 14.96 -8.33
C HIS A 172 11.09 16.12 -8.19
N GLU A 173 10.44 16.55 -9.28
CA GLU A 173 9.48 17.63 -9.26
C GLU A 173 8.18 17.26 -8.54
N ARG A 174 7.69 16.01 -8.67
CA ARG A 174 6.54 15.53 -7.92
C ARG A 174 6.81 15.54 -6.41
N VAL A 175 7.98 15.06 -5.98
CA VAL A 175 8.40 15.05 -4.57
C VAL A 175 8.58 16.48 -4.05
N ARG A 176 9.18 17.39 -4.84
CA ARG A 176 9.31 18.81 -4.48
C ARG A 176 7.95 19.44 -4.22
N VAL A 177 7.02 19.33 -5.18
CA VAL A 177 5.64 19.87 -5.04
C VAL A 177 4.95 19.26 -3.82
N GLY A 178 5.05 17.94 -3.63
CA GLY A 178 4.49 17.25 -2.46
C GLY A 178 5.02 17.81 -1.15
N SER A 179 6.33 18.02 -1.05
CA SER A 179 6.98 18.58 0.14
C SER A 179 6.54 20.03 0.39
N GLU A 180 6.49 20.87 -0.64
CA GLU A 180 6.09 22.27 -0.51
C GLU A 180 4.62 22.39 -0.07
N VAL A 181 3.72 21.56 -0.63
CA VAL A 181 2.30 21.53 -0.20
C VAL A 181 2.17 21.01 1.23
N PHE A 182 2.94 19.97 1.61
CA PHE A 182 2.96 19.44 2.98
C PHE A 182 3.36 20.51 4.00
N HIS A 183 4.42 21.28 3.72
CA HIS A 183 4.86 22.37 4.59
C HIS A 183 3.88 23.55 4.60
N ALA A 184 3.23 23.86 3.47
CA ALA A 184 2.18 24.85 3.40
C ALA A 184 0.96 24.43 4.25
N LEU A 185 0.56 23.13 4.21
CA LEU A 185 -0.51 22.61 5.05
C LEU A 185 -0.18 22.73 6.54
N LYS A 186 1.08 22.45 6.93
CA LYS A 186 1.53 22.69 8.31
C LYS A 186 1.33 24.15 8.74
N SER A 187 1.65 25.09 7.85
CA SER A 187 1.45 26.52 8.11
C SER A 187 -0.03 26.87 8.27
N VAL A 188 -0.90 26.38 7.37
CA VAL A 188 -2.35 26.56 7.42
C VAL A 188 -2.92 26.05 8.74
N LEU A 189 -2.54 24.81 9.14
CA LEU A 189 -2.98 24.22 10.42
C LEU A 189 -2.55 25.07 11.62
N ASN A 190 -1.29 25.52 11.65
CA ASN A 190 -0.80 26.39 12.73
C ASN A 190 -1.55 27.74 12.82
N GLU A 191 -1.86 28.38 11.68
CA GLU A 191 -2.63 29.62 11.62
C GLU A 191 -4.04 29.44 12.18
N LYS A 192 -4.63 28.27 11.95
CA LYS A 192 -5.96 27.88 12.48
C LYS A 192 -5.89 27.29 13.88
N LYS A 193 -4.70 27.19 14.50
CA LYS A 193 -4.45 26.58 15.83
C LYS A 193 -4.88 25.11 15.90
N LEU A 194 -4.78 24.40 14.78
CA LEU A 194 -5.03 22.97 14.69
C LEU A 194 -3.74 22.17 14.93
N SER A 195 -3.89 20.88 15.31
CA SER A 195 -2.74 20.00 15.55
C SER A 195 -1.93 19.78 14.29
N THR A 196 -0.60 19.81 14.42
CA THR A 196 0.36 19.40 13.39
C THR A 196 1.05 18.08 13.73
N GLY A 197 0.50 17.30 14.66
CA GLY A 197 0.89 15.92 14.90
C GLY A 197 0.61 15.06 13.66
N VAL A 198 1.44 14.06 13.42
CA VAL A 198 1.32 13.18 12.25
C VAL A 198 0.84 11.80 12.66
N GLY A 199 0.04 11.18 11.79
CA GLY A 199 -0.38 9.78 11.91
C GLY A 199 0.70 8.79 11.48
N ASP A 200 0.33 7.52 11.44
CA ASP A 200 1.24 6.40 11.13
C ASP A 200 1.91 6.54 9.76
N GLU A 201 1.26 7.16 8.80
CA GLU A 201 1.73 7.32 7.44
C GLU A 201 2.39 8.68 7.14
N GLY A 202 2.58 9.50 8.18
CA GLY A 202 3.29 10.77 8.10
C GLY A 202 2.43 11.97 7.67
N GLY A 203 1.14 11.79 7.34
CA GLY A 203 0.19 12.88 7.13
C GLY A 203 -0.25 13.51 8.45
N PHE A 204 -0.69 14.77 8.41
CA PHE A 204 -1.22 15.45 9.60
C PHE A 204 -2.54 14.82 10.06
N ALA A 205 -2.78 14.87 11.34
CA ALA A 205 -3.98 14.31 11.97
C ALA A 205 -4.71 15.37 12.85
N PRO A 206 -5.20 16.48 12.25
CA PRO A 206 -5.96 17.46 12.98
C PRO A 206 -7.35 16.93 13.37
N ASP A 207 -7.93 17.41 14.46
CA ASP A 207 -9.33 17.19 14.80
C ASP A 207 -10.19 18.21 14.02
N LEU A 208 -10.94 17.73 13.02
CA LEU A 208 -11.78 18.52 12.12
C LEU A 208 -13.24 18.12 12.30
N ASP A 209 -14.15 19.02 11.96
CA ASP A 209 -15.59 18.80 12.16
C ASP A 209 -16.26 18.05 10.98
N SER A 210 -15.58 17.92 9.83
CA SER A 210 -16.10 17.19 8.67
C SER A 210 -15.00 16.78 7.69
N ASN A 211 -15.30 15.76 6.86
CA ASN A 211 -14.43 15.38 5.74
C ASN A 211 -14.26 16.53 4.73
N THR A 212 -15.31 17.34 4.54
CA THR A 212 -15.29 18.53 3.67
C THR A 212 -14.25 19.56 4.14
N GLU A 213 -14.11 19.77 5.43
CA GLU A 213 -13.09 20.68 5.99
C GLU A 213 -11.67 20.22 5.65
N GLY A 214 -11.43 18.90 5.64
CA GLY A 214 -10.15 18.32 5.20
C GLY A 214 -9.79 18.74 3.77
N PHE A 215 -10.74 18.66 2.83
CA PHE A 215 -10.52 19.13 1.45
C PHE A 215 -10.25 20.62 1.38
N GLU A 216 -11.01 21.45 2.10
CA GLU A 216 -10.81 22.91 2.08
C GLU A 216 -9.40 23.29 2.59
N LEU A 217 -8.90 22.64 3.64
CA LEU A 217 -7.55 22.86 4.16
C LEU A 217 -6.47 22.49 3.14
N ILE A 218 -6.64 21.38 2.43
CA ILE A 218 -5.71 20.94 1.40
C ILE A 218 -5.74 21.90 0.21
N MET A 219 -6.93 22.33 -0.22
CA MET A 219 -7.07 23.33 -1.31
C MET A 219 -6.42 24.66 -0.94
N GLU A 220 -6.54 25.10 0.32
CA GLU A 220 -5.86 26.30 0.83
C GLU A 220 -4.34 26.11 0.84
N ALA A 221 -3.86 24.95 1.30
CA ALA A 221 -2.43 24.63 1.32
C ALA A 221 -1.80 24.60 -0.08
N ILE A 222 -2.48 24.00 -1.06
CA ILE A 222 -2.02 23.98 -2.46
C ILE A 222 -1.85 25.41 -2.99
N LYS A 223 -2.85 26.28 -2.78
CA LYS A 223 -2.78 27.68 -3.19
C LYS A 223 -1.67 28.44 -2.46
N LYS A 224 -1.52 28.23 -1.15
CA LYS A 224 -0.49 28.84 -0.33
C LYS A 224 0.93 28.42 -0.75
N ALA A 225 1.09 27.20 -1.24
CA ALA A 225 2.34 26.71 -1.82
C ALA A 225 2.63 27.31 -3.23
N GLY A 226 1.70 28.11 -3.80
CA GLY A 226 1.85 28.73 -5.11
C GLY A 226 1.38 27.85 -6.27
N TYR A 227 0.61 26.79 -6.00
CA TYR A 227 0.10 25.86 -7.00
C TYR A 227 -1.40 26.03 -7.24
N THR A 228 -1.86 25.62 -8.43
CA THR A 228 -3.27 25.66 -8.83
C THR A 228 -3.93 24.31 -8.60
N PRO A 229 -4.91 24.21 -7.66
CA PRO A 229 -5.68 22.97 -7.46
C PRO A 229 -6.36 22.51 -8.76
N GLY A 230 -6.30 21.21 -9.02
CA GLY A 230 -6.88 20.60 -10.23
C GLY A 230 -6.00 20.69 -11.48
N VAL A 231 -5.02 21.61 -11.50
CA VAL A 231 -4.05 21.77 -12.60
C VAL A 231 -2.69 21.21 -12.19
N ASP A 232 -2.07 21.80 -11.17
CA ASP A 232 -0.74 21.40 -10.69
C ASP A 232 -0.81 20.26 -9.69
N VAL A 233 -1.90 20.18 -8.92
CA VAL A 233 -2.12 19.15 -7.89
C VAL A 233 -3.58 18.72 -7.94
N LYS A 234 -3.80 17.42 -8.11
CA LYS A 234 -5.10 16.76 -8.00
C LYS A 234 -5.22 16.05 -6.66
N LEU A 235 -6.43 15.58 -6.33
CA LEU A 235 -6.72 14.93 -5.06
C LEU A 235 -7.12 13.47 -5.28
N ALA A 236 -6.85 12.66 -4.26
CA ALA A 236 -7.40 11.32 -4.11
C ALA A 236 -7.79 11.09 -2.64
N ILE A 237 -8.68 10.16 -2.41
CA ILE A 237 -9.07 9.72 -1.07
C ILE A 237 -9.05 8.20 -0.95
N ASP A 238 -8.73 7.74 0.23
CA ASP A 238 -9.05 6.40 0.71
C ASP A 238 -10.15 6.56 1.76
N VAL A 239 -11.31 6.01 1.45
CA VAL A 239 -12.48 6.12 2.31
C VAL A 239 -12.48 5.02 3.36
N ALA A 240 -11.96 3.83 3.03
CA ALA A 240 -12.02 2.63 3.86
C ALA A 240 -13.43 2.41 4.44
N ALA A 241 -14.44 2.42 3.56
CA ALA A 241 -15.85 2.52 3.97
C ALA A 241 -16.33 1.35 4.84
N SER A 242 -15.65 0.21 4.82
CA SER A 242 -15.93 -0.93 5.71
C SER A 242 -15.77 -0.57 7.19
N GLU A 243 -14.88 0.38 7.53
CA GLU A 243 -14.61 0.78 8.92
C GLU A 243 -15.82 1.47 9.59
N PHE A 244 -16.70 2.09 8.82
CA PHE A 244 -17.91 2.75 9.33
C PHE A 244 -19.22 2.15 8.81
N TYR A 245 -19.15 0.94 8.21
CA TYR A 245 -20.33 0.20 7.77
C TYR A 245 -20.86 -0.71 8.87
N SER A 246 -22.11 -0.54 9.25
CA SER A 246 -22.82 -1.42 10.18
C SER A 246 -24.33 -1.36 9.96
N ASP A 247 -25.03 -2.46 10.23
CA ASP A 247 -26.49 -2.58 10.14
C ASP A 247 -27.07 -2.13 8.77
N GLY A 248 -26.34 -2.39 7.69
CA GLY A 248 -26.76 -2.05 6.34
C GLY A 248 -26.63 -0.57 5.97
N LYS A 249 -25.87 0.21 6.76
CA LYS A 249 -25.64 1.64 6.55
C LYS A 249 -24.20 2.05 6.78
N TYR A 250 -23.82 3.14 6.15
CA TYR A 250 -22.54 3.83 6.34
C TYR A 250 -22.73 4.97 7.34
N ASN A 251 -22.14 4.82 8.52
CA ASN A 251 -22.32 5.72 9.65
C ASN A 251 -21.14 6.68 9.76
N LEU A 252 -21.23 7.83 9.09
CA LEU A 252 -20.24 8.90 9.17
C LEU A 252 -20.44 9.64 10.50
N ILE A 253 -19.78 9.15 11.54
CA ILE A 253 -19.97 9.61 12.92
C ILE A 253 -19.51 11.05 13.07
N GLY A 254 -18.38 11.42 12.45
CA GLY A 254 -17.84 12.77 12.47
C GLY A 254 -18.77 13.80 11.83
N GLU A 255 -19.55 13.40 10.84
CA GLU A 255 -20.53 14.26 10.16
C GLU A 255 -21.97 14.10 10.71
N GLY A 256 -22.20 13.16 11.63
CA GLY A 256 -23.54 12.90 12.18
C GLY A 256 -24.53 12.37 11.14
N ARG A 257 -24.07 11.62 10.12
CA ARG A 257 -24.86 11.10 9.01
C ARG A 257 -24.85 9.58 9.00
N SER A 258 -25.98 8.99 8.59
CA SER A 258 -26.10 7.54 8.34
C SER A 258 -26.71 7.35 6.96
N LEU A 259 -25.97 6.78 6.04
CA LEU A 259 -26.26 6.74 4.61
C LEU A 259 -26.45 5.29 4.13
N SER A 260 -27.37 5.09 3.20
CA SER A 260 -27.40 3.89 2.35
C SER A 260 -26.29 3.94 1.32
N THR A 261 -26.04 2.82 0.62
CA THR A 261 -25.08 2.77 -0.50
C THR A 261 -25.38 3.85 -1.55
N ASP A 262 -26.65 4.05 -1.89
CA ASP A 262 -27.06 5.02 -2.90
C ASP A 262 -26.80 6.47 -2.46
N GLU A 263 -27.16 6.80 -1.22
CA GLU A 263 -26.90 8.12 -0.63
C GLU A 263 -25.40 8.40 -0.49
N LEU A 264 -24.58 7.39 -0.19
CA LEU A 264 -23.14 7.53 -0.14
C LEU A 264 -22.54 7.78 -1.53
N ILE A 265 -23.01 7.08 -2.56
CA ILE A 265 -22.63 7.33 -3.96
C ILE A 265 -22.99 8.75 -4.38
N ASP A 266 -24.18 9.25 -4.04
CA ASP A 266 -24.55 10.63 -4.33
C ASP A 266 -23.66 11.65 -3.60
N PHE A 267 -23.27 11.36 -2.37
CA PHE A 267 -22.28 12.18 -1.64
C PHE A 267 -20.94 12.24 -2.36
N TYR A 268 -20.42 11.12 -2.88
CA TYR A 268 -19.17 11.15 -3.68
C TYR A 268 -19.34 11.95 -4.98
N LYS A 269 -20.48 11.91 -5.64
CA LYS A 269 -20.74 12.75 -6.83
C LYS A 269 -20.65 14.24 -6.50
N GLU A 270 -21.20 14.64 -5.36
CA GLU A 270 -21.08 16.02 -4.87
C GLU A 270 -19.62 16.40 -4.63
N LEU A 271 -18.85 15.56 -3.93
CA LEU A 271 -17.42 15.80 -3.66
C LEU A 271 -16.60 15.90 -4.95
N VAL A 272 -16.79 14.97 -5.90
CA VAL A 272 -16.07 14.97 -7.19
C VAL A 272 -16.46 16.19 -8.04
N SER A 273 -17.69 16.70 -7.92
CA SER A 273 -18.11 17.92 -8.62
C SER A 273 -17.47 19.19 -8.04
N LYS A 274 -17.19 19.19 -6.73
CA LYS A 274 -16.69 20.37 -5.99
C LYS A 274 -15.17 20.41 -5.93
N TYR A 275 -14.51 19.28 -5.81
CA TYR A 275 -13.07 19.15 -5.62
C TYR A 275 -12.42 18.40 -6.77
N PRO A 276 -11.13 18.63 -7.07
CA PRO A 276 -10.41 17.97 -8.16
C PRO A 276 -9.99 16.54 -7.79
N ILE A 277 -10.95 15.75 -7.30
CA ILE A 277 -10.75 14.34 -6.91
C ILE A 277 -10.73 13.50 -8.19
N ILE A 278 -9.66 12.71 -8.37
CA ILE A 278 -9.48 11.83 -9.52
C ILE A 278 -9.41 10.35 -9.15
N SER A 279 -9.42 10.03 -7.86
CA SER A 279 -9.37 8.65 -7.37
C SER A 279 -10.07 8.53 -6.02
N ILE A 280 -10.88 7.48 -5.88
CA ILE A 280 -11.51 7.06 -4.63
C ILE A 280 -11.20 5.58 -4.41
N GLU A 281 -10.62 5.27 -3.26
CA GLU A 281 -10.30 3.91 -2.81
C GLU A 281 -11.35 3.45 -1.82
N ASP A 282 -11.78 2.20 -1.95
CA ASP A 282 -12.77 1.51 -1.11
C ASP A 282 -13.99 2.37 -0.74
N PRO A 283 -14.72 2.87 -1.76
CA PRO A 283 -15.85 3.79 -1.56
C PRO A 283 -17.04 3.15 -0.86
N VAL A 284 -17.14 1.83 -0.83
CA VAL A 284 -18.21 1.05 -0.18
C VAL A 284 -17.61 -0.15 0.56
N ASP A 285 -18.41 -0.83 1.39
CA ASP A 285 -17.99 -2.02 2.14
C ASP A 285 -17.38 -3.10 1.24
N GLU A 286 -16.34 -3.79 1.71
CA GLU A 286 -15.61 -4.82 0.97
C GLU A 286 -16.48 -6.01 0.53
N ASN A 287 -17.69 -6.16 1.07
CA ASN A 287 -18.66 -7.17 0.67
C ASN A 287 -19.78 -6.60 -0.21
N ASP A 288 -19.89 -5.28 -0.38
CA ASP A 288 -20.87 -4.63 -1.23
C ASP A 288 -20.43 -4.55 -2.71
N TRP A 289 -20.30 -5.73 -3.33
CA TRP A 289 -19.88 -5.86 -4.74
C TRP A 289 -20.83 -5.15 -5.71
N ASP A 290 -22.14 -5.17 -5.43
CA ASP A 290 -23.15 -4.51 -6.25
C ASP A 290 -23.04 -2.99 -6.12
N GLY A 291 -22.82 -2.47 -4.91
CA GLY A 291 -22.54 -1.06 -4.67
C GLY A 291 -21.26 -0.60 -5.38
N PHE A 292 -20.21 -1.43 -5.35
CA PHE A 292 -18.96 -1.13 -6.06
C PHE A 292 -19.16 -1.11 -7.59
N ALA A 293 -19.91 -2.08 -8.15
CA ALA A 293 -20.26 -2.08 -9.57
C ALA A 293 -21.13 -0.87 -9.94
N LYS A 294 -22.05 -0.47 -9.06
CA LYS A 294 -22.90 0.71 -9.26
C LYS A 294 -22.10 2.00 -9.32
N ILE A 295 -21.25 2.27 -8.33
CA ILE A 295 -20.41 3.48 -8.35
C ILE A 295 -19.47 3.49 -9.55
N THR A 296 -18.94 2.32 -9.95
CA THR A 296 -18.08 2.19 -11.13
C THR A 296 -18.84 2.60 -12.39
N LYS A 297 -20.07 2.18 -12.54
CA LYS A 297 -20.92 2.58 -13.66
C LYS A 297 -21.20 4.09 -13.70
N GLU A 298 -21.33 4.73 -12.53
CA GLU A 298 -21.72 6.14 -12.43
C GLU A 298 -20.56 7.12 -12.50
N LEU A 299 -19.40 6.74 -11.98
CA LEU A 299 -18.23 7.61 -11.87
C LEU A 299 -16.97 7.08 -12.57
N GLY A 300 -16.92 5.81 -12.96
CA GLY A 300 -15.70 5.16 -13.46
C GLY A 300 -15.14 5.76 -14.76
N ASP A 301 -15.95 6.41 -15.57
CA ASP A 301 -15.49 7.14 -16.77
C ASP A 301 -14.81 8.49 -16.43
N LYS A 302 -15.00 9.01 -15.21
CA LYS A 302 -14.50 10.31 -14.77
C LYS A 302 -13.32 10.19 -13.83
N ILE A 303 -13.35 9.20 -12.93
CA ILE A 303 -12.37 9.00 -11.88
C ILE A 303 -11.93 7.54 -11.78
N GLN A 304 -10.83 7.33 -11.11
CA GLN A 304 -10.34 6.03 -10.70
C GLN A 304 -11.11 5.54 -9.47
N LEU A 305 -11.58 4.30 -9.51
CA LEU A 305 -12.23 3.61 -8.41
C LEU A 305 -11.40 2.39 -8.04
N VAL A 306 -10.74 2.46 -6.89
CA VAL A 306 -9.72 1.52 -6.46
C VAL A 306 -10.30 0.52 -5.47
N GLY A 307 -10.11 -0.77 -5.74
CA GLY A 307 -10.35 -1.81 -4.75
C GLY A 307 -9.06 -2.17 -4.01
N ASP A 308 -9.04 -1.94 -2.70
CA ASP A 308 -8.04 -2.43 -1.75
C ASP A 308 -8.58 -3.66 -1.02
N ASP A 309 -9.40 -3.48 0.01
CA ASP A 309 -10.02 -4.57 0.76
C ASP A 309 -10.98 -5.42 -0.08
N LEU A 310 -11.54 -4.84 -1.15
CA LEU A 310 -12.33 -5.57 -2.12
C LEU A 310 -11.53 -6.68 -2.81
N PHE A 311 -10.27 -6.43 -3.19
CA PHE A 311 -9.44 -7.32 -3.99
C PHE A 311 -8.31 -8.01 -3.24
N VAL A 312 -7.82 -7.40 -2.16
CA VAL A 312 -6.73 -7.88 -1.29
C VAL A 312 -5.53 -8.47 -2.05
N THR A 313 -5.17 -7.84 -3.17
CA THR A 313 -4.09 -8.31 -4.07
C THR A 313 -4.30 -9.77 -4.54
N ASN A 314 -5.53 -10.27 -4.51
CA ASN A 314 -5.88 -11.65 -4.79
C ASN A 314 -6.48 -11.79 -6.19
N LYS A 315 -5.90 -12.68 -7.00
CA LYS A 315 -6.31 -12.95 -8.38
C LYS A 315 -7.76 -13.43 -8.51
N GLU A 316 -8.25 -14.26 -7.56
CA GLU A 316 -9.63 -14.76 -7.57
C GLU A 316 -10.62 -13.62 -7.27
N CYS A 317 -10.30 -12.75 -6.30
CA CYS A 317 -11.10 -11.57 -5.98
C CYS A 317 -11.11 -10.55 -7.12
N LEU A 318 -9.96 -10.30 -7.74
CA LEU A 318 -9.87 -9.41 -8.90
C LEU A 318 -10.68 -9.95 -10.09
N GLN A 319 -10.61 -11.26 -10.37
CA GLN A 319 -11.42 -11.87 -11.44
C GLN A 319 -12.92 -11.65 -11.21
N LYS A 320 -13.38 -11.84 -9.97
CA LYS A 320 -14.78 -11.54 -9.61
C LYS A 320 -15.11 -10.07 -9.87
N GLY A 321 -14.24 -9.14 -9.52
CA GLY A 321 -14.45 -7.70 -9.79
C GLY A 321 -14.53 -7.40 -11.30
N ILE A 322 -13.67 -8.02 -12.10
CA ILE A 322 -13.70 -7.91 -13.57
C ILE A 322 -15.05 -8.38 -14.11
N ASP A 323 -15.49 -9.56 -13.68
CA ASP A 323 -16.77 -10.17 -14.13
C ASP A 323 -17.97 -9.29 -13.74
N MET A 324 -17.94 -8.66 -12.58
CA MET A 324 -18.97 -7.77 -12.06
C MET A 324 -18.82 -6.31 -12.51
N LYS A 325 -17.72 -5.95 -13.17
CA LYS A 325 -17.37 -4.55 -13.51
C LYS A 325 -17.28 -3.65 -12.27
N ALA A 326 -16.72 -4.18 -11.18
CA ALA A 326 -16.53 -3.49 -9.92
C ALA A 326 -15.11 -2.92 -9.83
N GLY A 327 -14.99 -1.59 -9.79
CA GLY A 327 -13.71 -0.89 -9.84
C GLY A 327 -13.13 -0.77 -11.26
N ASN A 328 -12.08 0.03 -11.39
CA ASN A 328 -11.27 0.18 -12.58
C ASN A 328 -9.76 0.28 -12.26
N ALA A 329 -9.43 0.08 -10.97
CA ALA A 329 -8.07 0.03 -10.47
C ALA A 329 -7.96 -0.92 -9.27
N ILE A 330 -6.78 -1.46 -9.04
CA ILE A 330 -6.45 -2.30 -7.89
C ILE A 330 -5.29 -1.71 -7.10
N LEU A 331 -5.42 -1.73 -5.77
CA LEU A 331 -4.29 -1.51 -4.86
C LEU A 331 -3.54 -2.83 -4.67
N LEU A 332 -2.22 -2.78 -4.74
CA LEU A 332 -1.35 -3.94 -4.63
C LEU A 332 -0.50 -3.85 -3.37
N LYS A 333 -0.73 -4.72 -2.43
CA LYS A 333 0.01 -4.86 -1.18
C LYS A 333 0.59 -6.25 -1.10
N VAL A 334 1.91 -6.39 -1.24
CA VAL A 334 2.58 -7.71 -1.32
C VAL A 334 2.28 -8.63 -0.13
N ASN A 335 2.04 -8.06 1.05
CA ASN A 335 1.74 -8.85 2.24
C ASN A 335 0.27 -9.30 2.36
N GLN A 336 -0.67 -8.73 1.59
CA GLN A 336 -2.06 -9.20 1.55
C GLN A 336 -2.18 -10.59 0.93
N ILE A 337 -1.29 -10.93 0.01
CA ILE A 337 -1.27 -12.24 -0.66
C ILE A 337 -0.10 -13.10 -0.18
N GLY A 338 1.10 -12.53 0.06
CA GLY A 338 2.20 -13.17 0.78
C GLY A 338 3.28 -13.83 -0.07
N THR A 339 3.26 -13.73 -1.40
CA THR A 339 4.37 -14.08 -2.31
C THR A 339 4.52 -13.08 -3.44
N ILE A 340 5.72 -12.97 -3.97
CA ILE A 340 6.00 -12.20 -5.17
C ILE A 340 5.31 -12.83 -6.40
N THR A 341 5.34 -14.17 -6.52
CA THR A 341 4.71 -14.89 -7.64
C THR A 341 3.22 -14.58 -7.73
N GLU A 342 2.45 -14.72 -6.64
CA GLU A 342 1.01 -14.42 -6.65
C GLU A 342 0.73 -12.93 -6.91
N THR A 343 1.60 -12.04 -6.40
CA THR A 343 1.51 -10.59 -6.69
C THR A 343 1.68 -10.33 -8.20
N LEU A 344 2.69 -10.92 -8.84
CA LEU A 344 2.92 -10.78 -10.28
C LEU A 344 1.77 -11.34 -11.13
N GLU A 345 1.17 -12.45 -10.72
CA GLU A 345 -0.01 -13.01 -11.39
C GLU A 345 -1.21 -12.07 -11.31
N THR A 346 -1.43 -11.44 -10.16
CA THR A 346 -2.52 -10.47 -9.97
C THR A 346 -2.28 -9.20 -10.81
N ILE A 347 -1.05 -8.69 -10.84
CA ILE A 347 -0.67 -7.56 -11.71
C ILE A 347 -0.93 -7.88 -13.18
N LYS A 348 -0.53 -9.07 -13.63
CA LYS A 348 -0.76 -9.51 -15.01
C LYS A 348 -2.26 -9.52 -15.34
N LEU A 349 -3.08 -10.13 -14.51
CA LEU A 349 -4.53 -10.16 -14.69
C LEU A 349 -5.13 -8.76 -14.75
N ALA A 350 -4.71 -7.85 -13.85
CA ALA A 350 -5.17 -6.46 -13.83
C ALA A 350 -4.88 -5.76 -15.17
N LYS A 351 -3.64 -5.83 -15.64
CA LYS A 351 -3.22 -5.18 -16.89
C LYS A 351 -3.92 -5.75 -18.11
N GLU A 352 -4.07 -7.07 -18.20
CA GLU A 352 -4.76 -7.76 -19.32
C GLU A 352 -6.24 -7.35 -19.40
N ASN A 353 -6.84 -6.88 -18.32
CA ASN A 353 -8.24 -6.43 -18.24
C ASN A 353 -8.40 -4.93 -18.12
N GLY A 354 -7.34 -4.14 -18.34
CA GLY A 354 -7.40 -2.68 -18.36
C GLY A 354 -7.57 -2.01 -16.99
N TYR A 355 -7.40 -2.74 -15.89
CA TYR A 355 -7.34 -2.16 -14.55
C TYR A 355 -6.03 -1.43 -14.34
N LYS A 356 -6.10 -0.22 -13.80
CA LYS A 356 -4.93 0.51 -13.34
C LYS A 356 -4.36 -0.17 -12.09
N THR A 357 -3.04 -0.08 -11.93
CA THR A 357 -2.34 -0.70 -10.81
C THR A 357 -1.65 0.35 -9.95
N ILE A 358 -1.82 0.23 -8.64
CA ILE A 358 -1.22 1.11 -7.65
C ILE A 358 -0.49 0.23 -6.65
N ILE A 359 0.83 0.28 -6.58
CA ILE A 359 1.53 -0.43 -5.52
C ILE A 359 1.53 0.40 -4.25
N SER A 360 1.31 -0.25 -3.12
CA SER A 360 1.07 0.43 -1.85
C SER A 360 1.95 -0.08 -0.72
N HIS A 361 2.29 0.84 0.17
CA HIS A 361 2.81 0.57 1.51
C HIS A 361 1.73 -0.04 2.41
N ARG A 362 2.09 -0.27 3.68
CA ARG A 362 1.15 -0.51 4.78
C ARG A 362 1.34 0.54 5.89
N SER A 363 0.39 0.60 6.82
CA SER A 363 0.49 1.50 7.98
C SER A 363 1.73 1.21 8.86
N GLY A 364 2.08 -0.05 9.05
CA GLY A 364 3.36 -0.48 9.64
C GLY A 364 4.39 -0.79 8.57
N GLU A 365 5.33 0.12 8.35
CA GLU A 365 6.38 0.00 7.34
C GLU A 365 7.76 -0.22 7.96
N THR A 366 8.72 -0.49 7.10
CA THR A 366 10.13 -0.65 7.41
C THR A 366 10.97 0.24 6.48
N GLU A 367 12.29 0.16 6.58
CA GLU A 367 13.22 0.83 5.65
C GLU A 367 13.30 0.16 4.27
N ASP A 368 12.61 -0.98 4.06
CA ASP A 368 12.62 -1.71 2.79
C ASP A 368 11.97 -0.91 1.67
N THR A 369 12.63 -0.78 0.53
CA THR A 369 12.21 0.03 -0.61
C THR A 369 11.66 -0.79 -1.78
N ILE A 370 11.46 -2.09 -1.61
CA ILE A 370 11.09 -3.01 -2.71
C ILE A 370 9.90 -2.53 -3.55
N ILE A 371 8.90 -1.88 -2.93
CA ILE A 371 7.73 -1.39 -3.66
C ILE A 371 8.06 -0.29 -4.67
N ALA A 372 9.11 0.50 -4.43
CA ALA A 372 9.57 1.51 -5.39
C ALA A 372 10.20 0.84 -6.63
N ASP A 373 11.01 -0.19 -6.43
CA ASP A 373 11.62 -0.97 -7.51
C ASP A 373 10.55 -1.73 -8.32
N LEU A 374 9.58 -2.36 -7.64
CA LEU A 374 8.45 -3.04 -8.30
C LEU A 374 7.59 -2.06 -9.11
N ALA A 375 7.34 -0.84 -8.58
CA ALA A 375 6.56 0.17 -9.27
C ALA A 375 7.13 0.52 -10.64
N VAL A 376 8.45 0.70 -10.71
CA VAL A 376 9.14 1.06 -11.96
C VAL A 376 9.32 -0.16 -12.85
N GLY A 377 9.92 -1.24 -12.35
CA GLY A 377 10.27 -2.40 -13.17
C GLY A 377 9.06 -3.10 -13.79
N LEU A 378 7.92 -2.99 -13.15
CA LEU A 378 6.66 -3.57 -13.65
C LEU A 378 5.73 -2.53 -14.31
N ASP A 379 6.15 -1.28 -14.53
CA ASP A 379 5.31 -0.19 -15.08
C ASP A 379 3.91 -0.16 -14.42
N LEU A 380 3.85 -0.05 -13.09
CA LEU A 380 2.57 -0.08 -12.38
C LEU A 380 1.80 1.24 -12.47
N GLY A 381 2.47 2.30 -12.92
CA GLY A 381 1.87 3.61 -13.18
C GLY A 381 1.67 4.48 -11.94
N GLN A 382 1.37 3.91 -10.78
CA GLN A 382 1.11 4.66 -9.55
C GLN A 382 1.72 3.98 -8.32
N ILE A 383 2.05 4.80 -7.30
CA ILE A 383 2.51 4.34 -5.99
C ILE A 383 1.81 5.13 -4.87
N LYS A 384 1.32 4.42 -3.85
CA LYS A 384 0.77 4.97 -2.62
C LYS A 384 1.72 4.59 -1.48
N THR A 385 2.53 5.54 -1.01
CA THR A 385 3.58 5.24 -0.01
C THR A 385 3.69 6.30 1.09
N GLY A 386 2.57 6.89 1.47
CA GLY A 386 2.45 7.82 2.58
C GLY A 386 2.84 9.25 2.25
N SER A 387 3.16 10.01 3.28
CA SER A 387 3.38 11.44 3.23
C SER A 387 4.84 11.83 3.01
N MET A 388 5.10 13.15 3.05
CA MET A 388 6.43 13.78 2.98
C MET A 388 7.11 13.88 4.36
N SER A 389 6.80 12.97 5.27
CA SER A 389 7.44 12.84 6.58
C SER A 389 7.52 11.37 6.99
N ARG A 390 8.37 11.04 7.96
CA ARG A 390 8.76 9.69 8.44
C ARG A 390 9.66 8.95 7.44
N THR A 391 10.82 8.49 7.93
CA THR A 391 11.85 7.87 7.09
C THR A 391 11.37 6.61 6.37
N ASP A 392 10.47 5.85 6.99
CA ASP A 392 9.83 4.65 6.43
C ASP A 392 8.99 4.94 5.17
N ARG A 393 8.54 6.19 4.97
CA ARG A 393 7.87 6.66 3.75
C ARG A 393 8.87 7.29 2.79
N ILE A 394 9.68 8.22 3.29
CA ILE A 394 10.65 8.98 2.50
C ILE A 394 11.67 8.08 1.81
N CYS A 395 12.06 6.94 2.40
CA CYS A 395 13.01 6.02 1.76
C CYS A 395 12.53 5.50 0.40
N LYS A 396 11.21 5.31 0.21
CA LYS A 396 10.62 4.88 -1.08
C LYS A 396 10.71 6.00 -2.12
N TYR A 397 10.40 7.25 -1.74
CA TYR A 397 10.55 8.41 -2.62
C TYR A 397 12.02 8.63 -3.00
N ASN A 398 12.94 8.51 -2.04
CA ASN A 398 14.37 8.59 -2.31
C ASN A 398 14.85 7.50 -3.27
N GLN A 399 14.29 6.29 -3.16
CA GLN A 399 14.60 5.20 -4.10
C GLN A 399 14.11 5.51 -5.51
N LEU A 400 12.90 6.05 -5.65
CA LEU A 400 12.36 6.46 -6.95
C LEU A 400 13.22 7.56 -7.60
N MET A 401 13.72 8.54 -6.83
CA MET A 401 14.62 9.57 -7.34
C MET A 401 15.94 8.97 -7.83
N ARG A 402 16.54 7.99 -7.11
CA ARG A 402 17.75 7.28 -7.58
C ARG A 402 17.49 6.51 -8.88
N ILE A 403 16.34 5.84 -8.99
CA ILE A 403 15.96 5.12 -10.20
C ILE A 403 15.78 6.10 -11.38
N GLU A 404 15.18 7.28 -11.13
CA GLU A 404 15.05 8.32 -12.16
C GLU A 404 16.42 8.72 -12.73
N GLU A 405 17.40 9.02 -11.88
CA GLU A 405 18.77 9.35 -12.30
C GLU A 405 19.43 8.22 -13.10
N GLU A 406 19.18 6.94 -12.72
CA GLU A 406 19.70 5.78 -13.46
C GLU A 406 19.02 5.57 -14.82
N LEU A 407 17.78 5.99 -14.98
CA LEU A 407 17.05 5.89 -16.25
C LEU A 407 17.41 7.00 -17.23
N GLU A 408 17.89 8.15 -16.74
CA GLU A 408 18.36 9.29 -17.53
C GLU A 408 19.82 9.14 -17.98
N SER A 409 20.60 8.27 -17.33
CA SER A 409 22.02 8.02 -17.62
C SER A 409 22.22 7.00 -18.75
#